data_33a2e1e95412f8b498686266964b3d77
#
_entry.id   33a2e1e95412f8b498686266964b3d77
#
_cell.length_a   1.000
_cell.length_b   1.000
_cell.length_c   1.000
_cell.angle_alpha   90.00
_cell.angle_beta   90.00
_cell.angle_gamma   90.00
#
_symmetry.space_group_name_H-M   'P 1'
#
loop_
_entity.id
_entity.type
_entity.pdbx_description
1 polymer ?
#
loop_
_entity_poly.entity_id
_entity_poly.type
_entity_poly.pdbx_seq_one_letter_code
_entity_poly.pdbx_strand_id
1 'polypeptide(L)'
;MRSRVRTVVFAIGIWILVAACSSSGDTGQSVATVTPVQKGTGSYQTLTIDAFANILAKDKSRYTIINVHIPYEGEIEGTDAKIPYNDLNALMAALPNKDAPIILYCRSGRMSEIASRALIDKGYTQVWDVPGGMIAWQASGRAI
;
A
#
# COMPACT_ATOMS: atom_id res chain seq x y z
N MET A 1 -50.87 -45.86 -50.01
CA MET A 1 -50.11 -44.60 -49.92
C MET A 1 -48.90 -44.85 -49.07
N ARG A 2 -47.72 -44.53 -49.60
CA ARG A 2 -46.43 -45.07 -49.16
C ARG A 2 -45.85 -44.22 -47.99
N SER A 3 -45.69 -44.86 -46.82
CA SER A 3 -44.98 -44.30 -45.68
C SER A 3 -43.48 -44.55 -45.85
N ARG A 4 -42.67 -43.48 -45.82
CA ARG A 4 -41.22 -43.60 -45.86
C ARG A 4 -40.67 -43.42 -44.43
N VAL A 5 -40.18 -44.51 -43.88
CA VAL A 5 -39.43 -44.52 -42.63
C VAL A 5 -38.07 -43.88 -42.92
N ARG A 6 -37.73 -42.80 -42.23
CA ARG A 6 -36.41 -42.18 -42.26
C ARG A 6 -35.64 -42.60 -41.01
N THR A 7 -34.64 -43.41 -41.26
CA THR A 7 -33.66 -43.82 -40.27
C THR A 7 -32.83 -42.63 -39.83
N VAL A 8 -32.85 -42.34 -38.52
CA VAL A 8 -32.00 -41.29 -37.91
C VAL A 8 -30.77 -42.03 -37.41
N VAL A 9 -29.61 -41.70 -38.00
CA VAL A 9 -28.32 -42.15 -37.56
C VAL A 9 -27.82 -41.21 -36.50
N PHE A 10 -27.66 -41.71 -35.25
CA PHE A 10 -27.02 -40.99 -34.17
C PHE A 10 -25.49 -41.02 -34.38
N ALA A 11 -24.93 -39.91 -34.77
CA ALA A 11 -23.47 -39.72 -34.75
C ALA A 11 -23.07 -39.27 -33.33
N ILE A 12 -22.35 -40.17 -32.65
CA ILE A 12 -21.73 -39.87 -31.36
C ILE A 12 -20.50 -39.00 -31.63
N GLY A 13 -20.62 -37.70 -31.45
CA GLY A 13 -19.50 -36.77 -31.51
C GLY A 13 -18.70 -36.83 -30.23
N ILE A 14 -17.48 -37.35 -30.31
CA ILE A 14 -16.49 -37.28 -29.23
C ILE A 14 -16.01 -35.83 -29.14
N TRP A 15 -16.37 -35.11 -28.03
CA TRP A 15 -15.82 -33.82 -27.71
C TRP A 15 -14.46 -34.00 -27.04
N ILE A 16 -13.40 -33.71 -27.80
CA ILE A 16 -12.04 -33.60 -27.27
C ILE A 16 -11.97 -32.24 -26.58
N LEU A 17 -11.90 -32.24 -25.24
CA LEU A 17 -11.58 -31.08 -24.44
C LEU A 17 -10.10 -30.73 -24.66
N VAL A 18 -9.84 -29.76 -25.52
CA VAL A 18 -8.53 -29.13 -25.60
C VAL A 18 -8.47 -28.12 -24.47
N ALA A 19 -7.76 -28.44 -23.40
CA ALA A 19 -7.38 -27.49 -22.36
C ALA A 19 -6.39 -26.48 -22.95
N ALA A 20 -6.88 -25.33 -23.38
CA ALA A 20 -6.05 -24.21 -23.74
C ALA A 20 -5.48 -23.62 -22.43
N CYS A 21 -4.21 -23.90 -22.13
CA CYS A 21 -3.43 -23.13 -21.19
C CYS A 21 -3.24 -21.72 -21.76
N SER A 22 -4.12 -20.82 -21.38
CA SER A 22 -3.87 -19.36 -21.56
C SER A 22 -2.78 -18.95 -20.58
N SER A 23 -1.55 -18.87 -21.04
CA SER A 23 -0.49 -18.12 -20.38
C SER A 23 -0.86 -16.65 -20.46
N SER A 24 -1.52 -16.13 -19.43
CA SER A 24 -1.68 -14.71 -19.22
C SER A 24 -0.31 -14.10 -19.02
N GLY A 25 0.13 -13.32 -20.01
CA GLY A 25 1.33 -12.51 -19.90
C GLY A 25 1.21 -11.59 -18.68
N ASP A 26 2.08 -11.81 -17.72
CA ASP A 26 2.29 -10.94 -16.58
C ASP A 26 2.90 -9.63 -17.10
N THR A 27 2.03 -8.67 -17.36
CA THR A 27 2.43 -7.28 -17.54
C THR A 27 2.80 -6.79 -16.15
N GLY A 28 4.10 -6.73 -15.87
CA GLY A 28 4.68 -6.30 -14.59
C GLY A 28 4.18 -4.92 -14.17
N GLN A 29 3.02 -4.86 -13.55
CA GLN A 29 2.65 -3.75 -12.69
C GLN A 29 3.37 -3.97 -11.36
N SER A 30 4.37 -3.13 -11.08
CA SER A 30 4.95 -2.98 -9.75
C SER A 30 3.85 -2.56 -8.79
N VAL A 31 3.16 -3.54 -8.23
CA VAL A 31 2.19 -3.30 -7.16
C VAL A 31 3.01 -2.89 -5.95
N ALA A 32 2.81 -1.64 -5.48
CA ALA A 32 3.39 -1.19 -4.23
C ALA A 32 3.04 -2.22 -3.15
N THR A 33 4.06 -2.91 -2.61
CA THR A 33 3.82 -3.93 -1.59
C THR A 33 3.43 -3.23 -0.31
N VAL A 34 2.14 -3.27 0.00
CA VAL A 34 1.57 -2.79 1.26
C VAL A 34 1.37 -4.01 2.15
N THR A 35 2.12 -4.07 3.24
CA THR A 35 2.00 -5.19 4.19
C THR A 35 1.27 -4.71 5.44
N PRO A 36 0.13 -5.31 5.81
CA PRO A 36 -0.56 -4.98 7.06
C PRO A 36 0.23 -5.50 8.26
N VAL A 37 0.49 -4.62 9.22
CA VAL A 37 1.09 -5.00 10.51
C VAL A 37 0.00 -5.00 11.57
N GLN A 38 -0.34 -6.18 12.07
CA GLN A 38 -1.41 -6.35 13.05
C GLN A 38 -0.86 -6.44 14.48
N LYS A 39 -1.31 -5.51 15.36
CA LYS A 39 -1.24 -5.67 16.80
C LYS A 39 -2.34 -4.83 17.46
N GLY A 40 -3.36 -5.47 18.02
CA GLY A 40 -4.52 -4.79 18.64
C GLY A 40 -5.75 -4.77 17.73
N THR A 41 -6.76 -4.00 18.09
CA THR A 41 -8.05 -3.88 17.36
C THR A 41 -7.97 -3.09 16.07
N GLY A 42 -6.81 -2.48 15.77
CA GLY A 42 -6.51 -1.79 14.52
C GLY A 42 -5.14 -2.16 13.99
N SER A 43 -4.89 -1.92 12.71
CA SER A 43 -3.60 -2.15 12.07
C SER A 43 -3.19 -0.94 11.25
N TYR A 44 -1.93 -0.54 11.33
CA TYR A 44 -1.34 0.33 10.31
C TYR A 44 -0.69 -0.55 9.22
N GLN A 45 -0.41 0.05 8.08
CA GLN A 45 0.22 -0.60 6.94
C GLN A 45 1.66 -0.15 6.80
N THR A 46 2.50 -0.93 6.10
CA THR A 46 3.88 -0.52 5.80
C THR A 46 4.06 -0.30 4.30
N LEU A 47 4.86 0.70 3.94
CA LEU A 47 5.26 0.97 2.57
C LEU A 47 6.72 0.60 2.36
N THR A 48 7.02 -0.05 1.25
CA THR A 48 8.40 -0.14 0.77
C THR A 48 8.89 1.25 0.32
N ILE A 49 10.21 1.45 0.26
CA ILE A 49 10.79 2.71 -0.22
C ILE A 49 10.34 3.02 -1.65
N ASP A 50 10.25 2.03 -2.53
CA ASP A 50 9.81 2.23 -3.91
C ASP A 50 8.31 2.55 -4.00
N ALA A 51 7.48 1.94 -3.15
CA ALA A 51 6.07 2.29 -3.05
C ALA A 51 5.89 3.73 -2.58
N PHE A 52 6.65 4.16 -1.57
CA PHE A 52 6.62 5.53 -1.09
C PHE A 52 7.10 6.52 -2.15
N ALA A 53 8.17 6.22 -2.87
CA ALA A 53 8.65 7.05 -3.99
C ALA A 53 7.61 7.17 -5.11
N ASN A 54 6.91 6.09 -5.45
CA ASN A 54 5.82 6.12 -6.43
C ASN A 54 4.65 6.99 -5.97
N ILE A 55 4.29 6.95 -4.69
CA ILE A 55 3.25 7.82 -4.12
C ILE A 55 3.67 9.29 -4.24
N LEU A 56 4.90 9.63 -3.84
CA LEU A 56 5.43 10.99 -3.96
C LEU A 56 5.40 11.51 -5.40
N ALA A 57 5.71 10.65 -6.37
CA ALA A 57 5.76 11.03 -7.78
C ALA A 57 4.39 11.18 -8.46
N LYS A 58 3.39 10.38 -8.05
CA LYS A 58 2.14 10.22 -8.82
C LYS A 58 0.87 10.55 -8.02
N ASP A 59 0.87 10.31 -6.73
CA ASP A 59 -0.33 10.32 -5.88
C ASP A 59 -0.20 11.17 -4.62
N LYS A 60 0.83 12.02 -4.53
CA LYS A 60 1.16 12.83 -3.34
C LYS A 60 -0.05 13.55 -2.75
N SER A 61 -0.91 14.13 -3.60
CA SER A 61 -2.06 14.93 -3.17
C SER A 61 -3.14 14.14 -2.40
N ARG A 62 -3.08 12.82 -2.43
CA ARG A 62 -4.00 11.94 -1.70
C ARG A 62 -3.59 11.69 -0.26
N TYR A 63 -2.35 11.99 0.10
CA TYR A 63 -1.75 11.62 1.39
C TYR A 63 -1.27 12.85 2.14
N THR A 64 -1.41 12.83 3.47
CA THR A 64 -0.66 13.71 4.36
C THR A 64 0.59 12.99 4.83
N ILE A 65 1.76 13.53 4.49
CA ILE A 65 3.06 12.92 4.77
C ILE A 65 3.76 13.69 5.87
N ILE A 66 4.08 13.02 6.98
CA ILE A 66 4.66 13.65 8.17
C ILE A 66 5.99 12.97 8.53
N ASN A 67 7.03 13.80 8.66
CA ASN A 67 8.28 13.39 9.30
C ASN A 67 8.12 13.51 10.83
N VAL A 68 8.22 12.37 11.52
CA VAL A 68 8.07 12.34 12.99
C VAL A 68 9.41 12.22 13.72
N HIS A 69 10.52 12.39 13.01
CA HIS A 69 11.87 12.25 13.56
C HIS A 69 12.30 13.43 14.44
N ILE A 70 12.93 13.13 15.55
CA ILE A 70 13.61 14.07 16.43
C ILE A 70 14.98 13.52 16.90
N PRO A 71 16.03 14.36 16.96
CA PRO A 71 16.09 15.75 16.47
C PRO A 71 15.93 15.83 14.96
N TYR A 72 15.69 17.03 14.41
CA TYR A 72 15.55 17.21 12.96
C TYR A 72 16.91 16.98 12.26
N GLU A 73 16.91 16.11 11.25
CA GLU A 73 18.09 15.71 10.46
C GLU A 73 17.83 15.77 8.94
N GLY A 74 16.87 16.56 8.50
CA GLY A 74 16.43 16.65 7.12
C GLY A 74 15.05 16.05 6.90
N GLU A 75 14.58 16.12 5.66
CA GLU A 75 13.29 15.56 5.26
C GLU A 75 13.27 15.13 3.80
N ILE A 76 12.41 14.18 3.48
CA ILE A 76 12.18 13.74 2.11
C ILE A 76 11.30 14.78 1.41
N GLU A 77 11.66 15.15 0.17
CA GLU A 77 10.88 16.09 -0.63
C GLU A 77 9.43 15.64 -0.76
N GLY A 78 8.49 16.58 -0.60
CA GLY A 78 7.06 16.28 -0.56
C GLY A 78 6.49 16.01 0.84
N THR A 79 7.28 16.19 1.90
CA THR A 79 6.82 16.17 3.29
C THR A 79 5.92 17.36 3.56
N ASP A 80 4.75 17.15 4.19
CA ASP A 80 3.79 18.23 4.51
C ASP A 80 4.07 18.89 5.86
N ALA A 81 4.56 18.11 6.83
CA ALA A 81 4.84 18.59 8.18
C ALA A 81 5.91 17.76 8.87
N LYS A 82 6.53 18.37 9.88
CA LYS A 82 7.41 17.70 10.85
C LYS A 82 6.84 17.89 12.26
N ILE A 83 6.48 16.76 12.85
CA ILE A 83 5.84 16.74 14.17
C ILE A 83 6.48 15.60 14.97
N PRO A 84 7.03 15.86 16.16
CA PRO A 84 7.68 14.82 16.97
C PRO A 84 6.79 13.60 17.21
N TYR A 85 7.34 12.39 17.08
CA TYR A 85 6.62 11.13 17.26
C TYR A 85 5.93 10.98 18.63
N ASN A 86 6.47 11.67 19.65
CA ASN A 86 5.99 11.63 21.03
C ASN A 86 5.03 12.79 21.36
N ASP A 87 4.73 13.67 20.40
CA ASP A 87 3.68 14.70 20.55
C ASP A 87 2.40 14.29 19.81
N LEU A 88 1.68 13.34 20.42
CA LEU A 88 0.45 12.83 19.84
C LEU A 88 -0.64 13.90 19.73
N ASN A 89 -0.65 14.89 20.61
CA ASN A 89 -1.62 15.97 20.55
C ASN A 89 -1.39 16.86 19.32
N ALA A 90 -0.14 17.21 19.03
CA ALA A 90 0.21 17.95 17.82
C ALA A 90 -0.09 17.15 16.55
N LEU A 91 0.18 15.84 16.55
CA LEU A 91 -0.19 14.95 15.44
C LEU A 91 -1.70 14.96 15.20
N MET A 92 -2.51 14.78 16.24
CA MET A 92 -3.97 14.79 16.13
C MET A 92 -4.53 16.16 15.69
N ALA A 93 -3.92 17.24 16.14
CA ALA A 93 -4.31 18.59 15.72
C ALA A 93 -4.03 18.86 14.24
N ALA A 94 -2.91 18.33 13.72
CA ALA A 94 -2.56 18.42 12.31
C ALA A 94 -3.39 17.44 11.42
N LEU A 95 -4.00 16.42 12.00
CA LEU A 95 -4.72 15.34 11.33
C LEU A 95 -6.18 15.25 11.82
N PRO A 96 -7.03 16.25 11.55
CA PRO A 96 -8.39 16.32 12.11
C PRO A 96 -9.32 15.23 11.52
N ASN A 97 -9.04 14.75 10.32
CA ASN A 97 -9.83 13.66 9.68
C ASN A 97 -9.15 12.32 9.91
N LYS A 98 -9.75 11.46 10.72
CA LYS A 98 -9.21 10.14 11.06
C LYS A 98 -9.29 9.11 9.93
N ASP A 99 -10.07 9.38 8.90
CA ASP A 99 -10.22 8.52 7.72
C ASP A 99 -9.39 9.01 6.52
N ALA A 100 -8.63 10.09 6.69
CA ALA A 100 -7.72 10.56 5.66
C ALA A 100 -6.45 9.68 5.58
N PRO A 101 -5.90 9.46 4.37
CA PRO A 101 -4.66 8.70 4.21
C PRO A 101 -3.45 9.47 4.76
N ILE A 102 -2.71 8.83 5.67
CA ILE A 102 -1.56 9.40 6.37
C ILE A 102 -0.35 8.51 6.18
N ILE A 103 0.78 9.10 5.82
CA ILE A 103 2.07 8.41 5.78
C ILE A 103 2.99 9.04 6.83
N LEU A 104 3.53 8.21 7.71
CA LEU A 104 4.52 8.60 8.69
C LEU A 104 5.87 7.99 8.34
N TYR A 105 6.92 8.76 8.49
CA TYR A 105 8.28 8.27 8.43
C TYR A 105 9.17 8.97 9.46
N CYS A 106 10.30 8.37 9.76
CA CYS A 106 11.35 8.99 10.56
C CYS A 106 12.72 8.67 9.94
N ARG A 107 13.79 8.75 10.73
CA ARG A 107 15.13 8.42 10.23
C ARG A 107 15.32 6.92 9.91
N SER A 108 14.88 6.02 10.81
CA SER A 108 15.15 4.57 10.74
C SER A 108 13.88 3.69 10.81
N GLY A 109 12.68 4.27 10.89
CA GLY A 109 11.42 3.55 11.01
C GLY A 109 10.89 3.37 12.45
N ARG A 110 11.75 3.43 13.51
CA ARG A 110 11.31 3.15 14.88
C ARG A 110 10.32 4.19 15.44
N MET A 111 10.60 5.46 15.27
CA MET A 111 9.72 6.53 15.79
C MET A 111 8.40 6.60 15.02
N SER A 112 8.43 6.39 13.71
CA SER A 112 7.22 6.38 12.89
C SER A 112 6.34 5.16 13.18
N GLU A 113 6.92 4.01 13.49
CA GLU A 113 6.19 2.85 13.97
C GLU A 113 5.43 3.17 15.28
N ILE A 114 6.09 3.81 16.26
CA ILE A 114 5.47 4.19 17.54
C ILE A 114 4.30 5.16 17.29
N ALA A 115 4.52 6.19 16.47
CA ALA A 115 3.49 7.16 16.14
C ALA A 115 2.31 6.53 15.38
N SER A 116 2.59 5.64 14.43
CA SER A 116 1.55 4.92 13.68
C SER A 116 0.66 4.09 14.60
N ARG A 117 1.24 3.34 15.53
CA ARG A 117 0.47 2.60 16.54
C ARG A 117 -0.39 3.52 17.39
N ALA A 118 0.20 4.62 17.86
CA ALA A 118 -0.53 5.60 18.68
C ALA A 118 -1.72 6.22 17.94
N LEU A 119 -1.59 6.51 16.63
CA LEU A 119 -2.70 7.01 15.82
C LEU A 119 -3.79 5.95 15.63
N ILE A 120 -3.44 4.69 15.37
CA ILE A 120 -4.41 3.59 15.29
C ILE A 120 -5.18 3.44 16.60
N ASP A 121 -4.50 3.51 17.76
CA ASP A 121 -5.15 3.46 19.08
C ASP A 121 -6.10 4.65 19.33
N LYS A 122 -5.90 5.76 18.61
CA LYS A 122 -6.80 6.92 18.59
C LYS A 122 -7.91 6.85 17.55
N GLY A 123 -8.02 5.73 16.82
CA GLY A 123 -9.08 5.48 15.86
C GLY A 123 -8.83 6.03 14.46
N TYR A 124 -7.58 6.28 14.09
CA TYR A 124 -7.23 6.56 12.70
C TYR A 124 -7.27 5.27 11.89
N THR A 125 -7.84 5.31 10.68
CA THR A 125 -8.15 4.11 9.90
C THR A 125 -7.22 3.89 8.72
N GLN A 126 -6.52 4.93 8.26
CA GLN A 126 -5.65 4.88 7.07
C GLN A 126 -4.26 5.43 7.39
N VAL A 127 -3.45 4.63 8.09
CA VAL A 127 -2.09 5.00 8.52
C VAL A 127 -1.07 4.07 7.89
N TRP A 128 -0.05 4.63 7.24
CA TRP A 128 1.10 3.93 6.69
C TRP A 128 2.38 4.38 7.39
N ASP A 129 3.25 3.41 7.66
CA ASP A 129 4.63 3.61 8.11
C ASP A 129 5.60 3.30 6.98
N VAL A 130 6.76 3.97 6.97
CA VAL A 130 7.86 3.70 6.04
C VAL A 130 9.04 3.10 6.80
N PRO A 131 9.14 1.76 6.89
CA PRO A 131 10.24 1.09 7.57
C PRO A 131 11.59 1.47 6.96
N GLY A 132 12.60 1.69 7.80
CA GLY A 132 13.91 2.14 7.37
C GLY A 132 14.01 3.66 7.13
N GLY A 133 12.90 4.33 6.88
CA GLY A 133 12.80 5.80 6.81
C GLY A 133 13.83 6.47 5.90
N MET A 134 14.39 7.61 6.35
CA MET A 134 15.38 8.37 5.57
C MET A 134 16.66 7.57 5.27
N ILE A 135 17.08 6.66 6.16
CA ILE A 135 18.27 5.82 5.92
C ILE A 135 18.03 4.92 4.70
N ALA A 136 16.91 4.21 4.66
CA ALA A 136 16.58 3.34 3.52
C ALA A 136 16.32 4.14 2.24
N TRP A 137 15.74 5.33 2.37
CA TRP A 137 15.56 6.28 1.26
C TRP A 137 16.87 6.65 0.61
N GLN A 138 17.86 7.09 1.41
CA GLN A 138 19.21 7.44 0.93
C GLN A 138 19.96 6.22 0.38
N ALA A 139 19.85 5.05 1.03
CA ALA A 139 20.47 3.82 0.55
C ALA A 139 19.93 3.37 -0.82
N SER A 140 18.72 3.81 -1.20
CA SER A 140 18.15 3.59 -2.53
C SER A 140 18.61 4.62 -3.58
N GLY A 141 19.58 5.48 -3.24
CA GLY A 141 20.15 6.48 -4.15
C GLY A 141 19.36 7.79 -4.25
N ARG A 142 18.41 8.03 -3.35
CA ARG A 142 17.56 9.24 -3.33
C ARG A 142 18.10 10.27 -2.32
N ALA A 143 17.93 11.55 -2.64
CA ALA A 143 18.32 12.67 -1.75
C ALA A 143 17.25 12.96 -0.69
N ILE A 144 17.67 13.59 0.43
CA ILE A 144 16.83 14.21 1.45
C ILE A 144 17.23 15.66 1.60
#